data_966915dd9803d061ad7f5043b6a1ed7c
#
_entry.id   966915dd9803d061ad7f5043b6a1ed7c
#
_cell.length_a   1.000
_cell.length_b   1.000
_cell.length_c   1.000
_cell.angle_alpha   90.00
_cell.angle_beta   90.00
_cell.angle_gamma   90.00
#
_symmetry.space_group_name_H-M   'P 1'
#
loop_
_entity.id
_entity.type
_entity.pdbx_description
1 polymer ?
#
loop_
_entity_poly.entity_id
_entity_poly.type
_entity_poly.pdbx_seq_one_letter_code
_entity_poly.pdbx_strand_id
1 'polypeptide(L)'
;SDPGSLRFWAMGREAEVAGDLLKDFEREHPGIRVRIEALPWSAAHEKLLTAFAGSVLPDVAQLGNTWLPELVALGAVEPLDERIAAAPDLPAADYFGGIWDTNVVDGRLYGVPWYIDTRVLFYRRDLFAAAGIAAVPTRWDEFQAALHQLKRHVGRDRFAIFLPINEYAPQVALALQQPGDESLLRDGGRYGNFRGPGFTRAWRFYRSMFEQQLAPPASDSEIVNLWDEFGRGYFGCYISGPWQIGEFRRRLPAAMQSAWATAPLPGPNG
;
A
#
# COMPACT_ATOMS: atom_id res chain seq x y z
N SER A 1 -5.05 26.50 -21.26
CA SER A 1 -4.86 26.69 -19.82
C SER A 1 -4.77 28.17 -19.55
N ASP A 2 -5.44 28.60 -18.49
CA ASP A 2 -5.33 29.95 -17.99
C ASP A 2 -3.87 30.17 -17.52
N PRO A 3 -3.16 31.23 -17.99
CA PRO A 3 -1.79 31.46 -17.55
C PRO A 3 -1.75 31.62 -16.03
N GLY A 4 -1.00 30.73 -15.34
CA GLY A 4 -0.93 30.69 -13.88
C GLY A 4 -1.83 29.65 -13.19
N SER A 5 -2.53 28.79 -13.94
CA SER A 5 -3.28 27.66 -13.37
C SER A 5 -2.55 26.34 -13.64
N LEU A 6 -2.19 25.62 -12.57
CA LEU A 6 -1.64 24.27 -12.62
C LEU A 6 -2.73 23.23 -12.31
N ARG A 7 -2.77 22.15 -13.06
CA ARG A 7 -3.65 21.02 -12.83
C ARG A 7 -2.88 19.93 -12.10
N PHE A 8 -3.36 19.52 -10.94
CA PHE A 8 -2.78 18.45 -10.14
C PHE A 8 -3.78 17.31 -9.95
N TRP A 9 -3.43 16.13 -10.41
CA TRP A 9 -4.22 14.93 -10.21
C TRP A 9 -3.71 14.16 -9.01
N ALA A 10 -4.60 13.89 -8.05
CA ALA A 10 -4.27 13.15 -6.82
C ALA A 10 -5.37 12.13 -6.51
N MET A 11 -5.04 11.12 -5.71
CA MET A 11 -5.92 10.02 -5.38
C MET A 11 -6.17 9.94 -3.87
N GLY A 12 -7.31 9.33 -3.50
CA GLY A 12 -7.61 8.98 -2.12
C GLY A 12 -7.61 10.18 -1.15
N ARG A 13 -7.14 9.92 0.06
CA ARG A 13 -7.09 10.93 1.13
C ARG A 13 -6.17 12.11 0.78
N GLU A 14 -5.11 11.86 0.03
CA GLU A 14 -4.17 12.90 -0.41
C GLU A 14 -4.87 13.97 -1.24
N ALA A 15 -5.78 13.58 -2.13
CA ALA A 15 -6.58 14.52 -2.92
C ALA A 15 -7.48 15.42 -2.05
N GLU A 16 -7.97 14.88 -0.92
CA GLU A 16 -8.84 15.64 0.00
C GLU A 16 -8.05 16.66 0.85
N VAL A 17 -6.83 16.33 1.24
CA VAL A 17 -6.04 17.14 2.21
C VAL A 17 -5.00 18.03 1.55
N ALA A 18 -4.56 17.72 0.33
CA ALA A 18 -3.52 18.50 -0.36
C ALA A 18 -3.88 19.97 -0.55
N GLY A 19 -5.17 20.29 -0.66
CA GLY A 19 -5.64 21.66 -0.78
C GLY A 19 -5.19 22.58 0.36
N ASP A 20 -5.05 22.06 1.56
CA ASP A 20 -4.57 22.85 2.71
C ASP A 20 -3.07 23.16 2.60
N LEU A 21 -2.27 22.20 2.13
CA LEU A 21 -0.83 22.40 1.86
C LEU A 21 -0.61 23.40 0.73
N LEU A 22 -1.43 23.32 -0.32
CA LEU A 22 -1.30 24.18 -1.49
C LEU A 22 -1.65 25.64 -1.24
N LYS A 23 -2.41 25.96 -0.19
CA LYS A 23 -2.66 27.35 0.23
C LYS A 23 -1.36 28.09 0.57
N ASP A 24 -0.42 27.40 1.22
CA ASP A 24 0.89 27.98 1.53
C ASP A 24 1.70 28.21 0.25
N PHE A 25 1.72 27.24 -0.64
CA PHE A 25 2.36 27.37 -1.94
C PHE A 25 1.80 28.56 -2.75
N GLU A 26 0.47 28.68 -2.84
CA GLU A 26 -0.18 29.78 -3.56
C GLU A 26 0.10 31.16 -2.94
N ARG A 27 0.28 31.20 -1.60
CA ARG A 27 0.66 32.43 -0.90
C ARG A 27 2.10 32.83 -1.19
N GLU A 28 3.01 31.87 -1.31
CA GLU A 28 4.42 32.07 -1.63
C GLU A 28 4.66 32.38 -3.12
N HIS A 29 3.74 31.94 -3.96
CA HIS A 29 3.78 32.13 -5.41
C HIS A 29 2.53 32.88 -5.93
N PRO A 30 2.42 34.21 -5.66
CA PRO A 30 1.29 35.01 -6.13
C PRO A 30 1.14 34.94 -7.66
N GLY A 31 -0.05 34.62 -8.13
CA GLY A 31 -0.33 34.47 -9.55
C GLY A 31 -0.36 33.00 -10.04
N ILE A 32 0.03 32.04 -9.19
CA ILE A 32 -0.15 30.63 -9.45
C ILE A 32 -1.37 30.11 -8.67
N ARG A 33 -2.21 29.34 -9.33
CA ARG A 33 -3.33 28.61 -8.72
C ARG A 33 -3.20 27.13 -9.04
N VAL A 34 -3.43 26.27 -8.04
CA VAL A 34 -3.38 24.83 -8.24
C VAL A 34 -4.79 24.25 -8.16
N ARG A 35 -5.22 23.60 -9.23
CA ARG A 35 -6.51 22.92 -9.29
C ARG A 35 -6.29 21.43 -9.08
N ILE A 36 -6.76 20.92 -7.94
CA ILE A 36 -6.71 19.49 -7.64
C ILE A 36 -7.92 18.81 -8.27
N GLU A 37 -7.66 17.73 -9.01
CA GLU A 37 -8.66 16.79 -9.47
C GLU A 37 -8.47 15.46 -8.77
N ALA A 38 -9.48 15.05 -7.99
CA ALA A 38 -9.46 13.80 -7.26
C ALA A 38 -9.85 12.64 -8.18
N LEU A 39 -9.04 11.60 -8.19
CA LEU A 39 -9.28 10.38 -8.94
C LEU A 39 -9.40 9.19 -7.98
N PRO A 40 -10.29 8.22 -8.24
CA PRO A 40 -10.25 6.96 -7.53
C PRO A 40 -9.02 6.16 -7.96
N TRP A 41 -8.34 5.51 -7.02
CA TRP A 41 -7.17 4.66 -7.30
C TRP A 41 -7.46 3.61 -8.37
N SER A 42 -8.65 3.03 -8.35
CA SER A 42 -9.08 1.99 -9.29
C SER A 42 -9.14 2.43 -10.76
N ALA A 43 -9.27 3.73 -11.03
CA ALA A 43 -9.38 4.29 -12.37
C ALA A 43 -8.21 5.20 -12.76
N ALA A 44 -7.33 5.55 -11.83
CA ALA A 44 -6.30 6.57 -12.04
C ALA A 44 -5.28 6.19 -13.12
N HIS A 45 -4.80 4.95 -13.13
CA HIS A 45 -3.83 4.46 -14.12
C HIS A 45 -4.39 4.55 -15.54
N GLU A 46 -5.58 3.98 -15.77
CA GLU A 46 -6.24 4.02 -17.08
C GLU A 46 -6.55 5.44 -17.53
N LYS A 47 -6.98 6.31 -16.60
CA LYS A 47 -7.25 7.72 -16.90
C LYS A 47 -5.99 8.48 -17.32
N LEU A 48 -4.83 8.20 -16.72
CA LEU A 48 -3.55 8.76 -17.11
C LEU A 48 -3.17 8.35 -18.54
N LEU A 49 -3.31 7.07 -18.89
CA LEU A 49 -3.02 6.56 -20.23
C LEU A 49 -3.95 7.18 -21.27
N THR A 50 -5.23 7.29 -20.96
CA THR A 50 -6.23 7.93 -21.85
C THR A 50 -5.92 9.41 -22.02
N ALA A 51 -5.57 10.13 -20.96
CA ALA A 51 -5.20 11.53 -21.01
C ALA A 51 -3.91 11.77 -21.82
N PHE A 52 -2.95 10.87 -21.72
CA PHE A 52 -1.76 10.91 -22.55
C PHE A 52 -2.12 10.78 -24.03
N ALA A 53 -2.91 9.76 -24.40
CA ALA A 53 -3.36 9.56 -25.78
C ALA A 53 -4.14 10.76 -26.32
N GLY A 54 -4.90 11.44 -25.46
CA GLY A 54 -5.65 12.65 -25.80
C GLY A 54 -4.87 13.96 -25.71
N SER A 55 -3.59 13.93 -25.32
CA SER A 55 -2.75 15.12 -25.10
C SER A 55 -3.34 16.10 -24.08
N VAL A 56 -3.98 15.57 -23.02
CA VAL A 56 -4.65 16.34 -21.96
C VAL A 56 -4.17 15.96 -20.56
N LEU A 57 -2.92 15.52 -20.43
CA LEU A 57 -2.30 15.23 -19.15
C LEU A 57 -2.36 16.43 -18.19
N PRO A 58 -2.41 16.22 -16.87
CA PRO A 58 -2.21 17.28 -15.89
C PRO A 58 -0.77 17.79 -15.91
N ASP A 59 -0.54 18.94 -15.27
CA ASP A 59 0.81 19.48 -15.09
C ASP A 59 1.60 18.67 -14.04
N VAL A 60 0.93 18.20 -13.01
CA VAL A 60 1.48 17.35 -11.95
C VAL A 60 0.51 16.21 -11.65
N ALA A 61 1.03 15.03 -11.41
CA ALA A 61 0.21 13.87 -11.01
C ALA A 61 0.85 13.08 -9.88
N GLN A 62 0.03 12.67 -8.92
CA GLN A 62 0.37 11.57 -8.03
C GLN A 62 0.37 10.28 -8.84
N LEU A 63 1.36 9.43 -8.64
CA LEU A 63 1.51 8.16 -9.36
C LEU A 63 1.71 7.00 -8.39
N GLY A 64 1.17 5.84 -8.75
CA GLY A 64 1.69 4.58 -8.22
C GLY A 64 3.10 4.36 -8.81
N ASN A 65 4.08 4.09 -7.97
CA ASN A 65 5.47 3.94 -8.41
C ASN A 65 5.66 2.81 -9.45
N THR A 66 4.80 1.80 -9.45
CA THR A 66 4.82 0.71 -10.45
C THR A 66 4.38 1.16 -11.85
N TRP A 67 3.72 2.30 -11.98
CA TRP A 67 3.27 2.85 -13.27
C TRP A 67 4.35 3.66 -13.98
N LEU A 68 5.34 4.14 -13.23
CA LEU A 68 6.33 5.09 -13.73
C LEU A 68 7.12 4.57 -14.93
N PRO A 69 7.63 3.32 -14.96
CA PRO A 69 8.37 2.81 -16.13
C PRO A 69 7.55 2.83 -17.42
N GLU A 70 6.26 2.52 -17.35
CA GLU A 70 5.35 2.58 -18.50
C GLU A 70 5.18 4.02 -19.00
N LEU A 71 4.94 4.95 -18.07
CA LEU A 71 4.77 6.37 -18.44
C LEU A 71 6.04 6.99 -19.01
N VAL A 72 7.22 6.55 -18.53
CA VAL A 72 8.51 6.93 -19.10
C VAL A 72 8.66 6.38 -20.52
N ALA A 73 8.34 5.11 -20.73
CA ALA A 73 8.42 4.47 -22.05
C ALA A 73 7.49 5.15 -23.09
N LEU A 74 6.36 5.65 -22.63
CA LEU A 74 5.42 6.42 -23.47
C LEU A 74 5.87 7.87 -23.70
N GLY A 75 6.84 8.39 -22.96
CA GLY A 75 7.19 9.80 -22.98
C GLY A 75 6.13 10.72 -22.33
N ALA A 76 5.34 10.16 -21.40
CA ALA A 76 4.26 10.88 -20.71
C ALA A 76 4.75 11.71 -19.51
N VAL A 77 5.96 11.51 -19.05
CA VAL A 77 6.58 12.20 -17.92
C VAL A 77 7.95 12.75 -18.30
N GLU A 78 8.32 13.86 -17.67
CA GLU A 78 9.59 14.54 -17.92
C GLU A 78 10.67 14.11 -16.92
N PRO A 79 11.95 14.03 -17.34
CA PRO A 79 13.04 13.85 -16.42
C PRO A 79 13.23 15.08 -15.52
N LEU A 80 13.52 14.83 -14.24
CA LEU A 80 13.59 15.85 -13.19
C LEU A 80 15.01 16.13 -12.69
N ASP A 81 16.03 15.46 -13.23
CA ASP A 81 17.42 15.54 -12.72
C ASP A 81 17.92 16.98 -12.53
N GLU A 82 17.77 17.82 -13.55
CA GLU A 82 18.23 19.21 -13.51
C GLU A 82 17.41 20.06 -12.54
N ARG A 83 16.10 19.80 -12.45
CA ARG A 83 15.22 20.54 -11.54
C ARG A 83 15.51 20.20 -10.09
N ILE A 84 15.74 18.92 -9.79
CA ILE A 84 16.09 18.48 -8.43
C ILE A 84 17.49 18.96 -8.02
N ALA A 85 18.46 18.95 -8.95
CA ALA A 85 19.79 19.50 -8.68
C ALA A 85 19.76 21.01 -8.33
N ALA A 86 18.76 21.73 -8.85
CA ALA A 86 18.54 23.14 -8.56
C ALA A 86 17.62 23.39 -7.34
N ALA A 87 17.09 22.34 -6.71
CA ALA A 87 16.18 22.40 -5.57
C ALA A 87 16.88 21.90 -4.27
N PRO A 88 17.60 22.75 -3.53
CA PRO A 88 18.36 22.34 -2.36
C PRO A 88 17.48 21.78 -1.23
N ASP A 89 16.20 22.08 -1.23
CA ASP A 89 15.23 21.63 -0.22
C ASP A 89 14.71 20.21 -0.49
N LEU A 90 15.13 19.56 -1.57
CA LEU A 90 14.74 18.20 -1.95
C LEU A 90 15.98 17.29 -2.16
N PRO A 91 16.89 17.17 -1.17
CA PRO A 91 18.06 16.33 -1.34
C PRO A 91 17.67 14.84 -1.31
N ALA A 92 18.21 14.05 -2.25
CA ALA A 92 17.95 12.61 -2.32
C ALA A 92 18.31 11.88 -1.00
N ALA A 93 19.26 12.41 -0.23
CA ALA A 93 19.70 11.85 1.04
C ALA A 93 18.62 11.88 2.15
N ASP A 94 17.59 12.70 2.01
CA ASP A 94 16.47 12.77 2.97
C ASP A 94 15.43 11.68 2.74
N TYR A 95 15.58 10.90 1.67
CA TYR A 95 14.68 9.83 1.31
C TYR A 95 15.32 8.46 1.52
N PHE A 96 14.52 7.46 1.82
CA PHE A 96 15.00 6.08 1.79
C PHE A 96 15.46 5.72 0.38
N GLY A 97 16.68 5.20 0.24
CA GLY A 97 17.29 4.90 -1.06
C GLY A 97 16.41 4.01 -1.95
N GLY A 98 15.86 2.93 -1.39
CA GLY A 98 14.98 2.05 -2.13
C GLY A 98 13.69 2.72 -2.63
N ILE A 99 13.19 3.73 -1.93
CA ILE A 99 12.01 4.51 -2.38
C ILE A 99 12.43 5.52 -3.45
N TRP A 100 13.56 6.19 -3.27
CA TRP A 100 14.10 7.09 -4.28
C TRP A 100 14.34 6.36 -5.61
N ASP A 101 14.93 5.18 -5.55
CA ASP A 101 15.27 4.36 -6.71
C ASP A 101 14.04 3.94 -7.53
N THR A 102 12.86 3.85 -6.91
CA THR A 102 11.62 3.57 -7.65
C THR A 102 11.23 4.69 -8.63
N ASN A 103 11.80 5.89 -8.47
CA ASN A 103 11.58 7.04 -9.34
C ASN A 103 12.67 7.19 -10.42
N VAL A 104 13.65 6.29 -10.43
CA VAL A 104 14.74 6.29 -11.41
C VAL A 104 14.48 5.21 -12.45
N VAL A 105 14.43 5.62 -13.71
CA VAL A 105 14.26 4.74 -14.87
C VAL A 105 15.39 5.02 -15.85
N ASP A 106 16.12 4.00 -16.25
CA ASP A 106 17.29 4.11 -17.14
C ASP A 106 18.32 5.19 -16.70
N GLY A 107 18.55 5.28 -15.38
CA GLY A 107 19.49 6.20 -14.79
C GLY A 107 19.05 7.65 -14.69
N ARG A 108 17.78 7.95 -15.01
CA ARG A 108 17.20 9.30 -14.92
C ARG A 108 16.04 9.34 -13.92
N LEU A 109 15.93 10.44 -13.19
CA LEU A 109 14.87 10.68 -12.21
C LEU A 109 13.62 11.24 -12.91
N TYR A 110 12.45 10.67 -12.63
CA TYR A 110 11.16 11.09 -13.21
C TYR A 110 10.09 11.43 -12.18
N GLY A 111 10.36 11.22 -10.91
CA GLY A 111 9.43 11.53 -9.84
C GLY A 111 10.14 11.86 -8.54
N VAL A 112 9.40 12.38 -7.58
CA VAL A 112 9.85 12.62 -6.21
C VAL A 112 8.94 11.85 -5.27
N PRO A 113 9.49 11.10 -4.30
CA PRO A 113 8.66 10.40 -3.33
C PRO A 113 7.81 11.39 -2.54
N TRP A 114 6.52 11.13 -2.43
CA TRP A 114 5.62 11.92 -1.61
C TRP A 114 5.42 11.29 -0.24
N TYR A 115 5.11 10.00 -0.21
CA TYR A 115 5.00 9.20 1.01
C TYR A 115 5.41 7.76 0.76
N ILE A 116 5.57 7.01 1.84
CA ILE A 116 5.94 5.60 1.79
C ILE A 116 4.74 4.75 2.15
N ASP A 117 4.47 3.73 1.34
CA ASP A 117 3.59 2.66 1.69
C ASP A 117 4.37 1.45 2.21
N THR A 118 3.90 0.92 3.31
CA THR A 118 4.35 -0.37 3.85
C THR A 118 3.12 -1.19 4.24
N ARG A 119 3.36 -2.41 4.67
CA ARG A 119 2.29 -3.27 5.19
C ARG A 119 2.58 -3.67 6.61
N VAL A 120 1.53 -3.64 7.42
CA VAL A 120 1.53 -4.09 8.82
C VAL A 120 0.34 -4.99 9.05
N LEU A 121 0.41 -5.79 10.09
CA LEU A 121 -0.72 -6.58 10.55
C LEU A 121 -1.56 -5.75 11.52
N PHE A 122 -2.84 -5.57 11.20
CA PHE A 122 -3.86 -5.12 12.14
C PHE A 122 -4.48 -6.35 12.80
N TYR A 123 -4.65 -6.35 14.10
CA TYR A 123 -5.22 -7.51 14.80
C TYR A 123 -6.09 -7.12 15.99
N ARG A 124 -7.03 -7.99 16.32
CA ARG A 124 -7.91 -7.88 17.47
C ARG A 124 -7.23 -8.47 18.70
N ARG A 125 -6.68 -7.58 19.52
CA ARG A 125 -5.98 -7.95 20.77
C ARG A 125 -6.87 -8.75 21.72
N ASP A 126 -8.13 -8.35 21.83
CA ASP A 126 -9.11 -9.02 22.69
C ASP A 126 -9.42 -10.44 22.23
N LEU A 127 -9.58 -10.65 20.91
CA LEU A 127 -9.80 -11.99 20.37
C LEU A 127 -8.57 -12.88 20.49
N PHE A 128 -7.38 -12.34 20.29
CA PHE A 128 -6.12 -13.06 20.52
C PHE A 128 -5.99 -13.49 21.99
N ALA A 129 -6.19 -12.56 22.92
CA ALA A 129 -6.13 -12.87 24.35
C ALA A 129 -7.18 -13.91 24.75
N ALA A 130 -8.42 -13.78 24.28
CA ALA A 130 -9.49 -14.74 24.54
C ALA A 130 -9.20 -16.12 23.95
N ALA A 131 -8.48 -16.19 22.84
CA ALA A 131 -8.02 -17.44 22.23
C ALA A 131 -6.77 -18.03 22.90
N GLY A 132 -6.19 -17.37 23.90
CA GLY A 132 -4.97 -17.80 24.59
C GLY A 132 -3.67 -17.49 23.84
N ILE A 133 -3.69 -16.54 22.90
CA ILE A 133 -2.53 -16.10 22.13
C ILE A 133 -1.95 -14.86 22.80
N ALA A 134 -0.79 -14.99 23.43
CA ALA A 134 -0.19 -13.93 24.24
C ALA A 134 0.37 -12.78 23.40
N ALA A 135 0.90 -13.07 22.22
CA ALA A 135 1.47 -12.09 21.30
C ALA A 135 1.35 -12.60 19.85
N VAL A 136 1.40 -11.68 18.89
CA VAL A 136 1.46 -12.05 17.48
C VAL A 136 2.81 -12.71 17.19
N PRO A 137 2.84 -13.97 16.73
CA PRO A 137 4.09 -14.63 16.39
C PRO A 137 4.79 -13.97 15.20
N THR A 138 6.11 -13.99 15.20
CA THR A 138 6.95 -13.42 14.15
C THR A 138 7.33 -14.41 13.06
N ARG A 139 7.18 -15.72 13.31
CA ARG A 139 7.47 -16.81 12.37
C ARG A 139 6.20 -17.30 11.69
N TRP A 140 6.28 -17.64 10.42
CA TRP A 140 5.12 -18.11 9.66
C TRP A 140 4.47 -19.37 10.26
N ASP A 141 5.24 -20.35 10.69
CA ASP A 141 4.73 -21.59 11.28
C ASP A 141 3.96 -21.32 12.59
N GLU A 142 4.54 -20.52 13.47
CA GLU A 142 3.91 -20.11 14.73
C GLU A 142 2.69 -19.20 14.50
N PHE A 143 2.80 -18.28 13.54
CA PHE A 143 1.68 -17.42 13.16
C PHE A 143 0.50 -18.23 12.60
N GLN A 144 0.77 -19.21 11.74
CA GLN A 144 -0.26 -20.08 11.21
C GLN A 144 -0.92 -20.92 12.34
N ALA A 145 -0.12 -21.43 13.28
CA ALA A 145 -0.65 -22.13 14.46
C ALA A 145 -1.54 -21.22 15.31
N ALA A 146 -1.14 -19.96 15.51
CA ALA A 146 -1.95 -18.97 16.21
C ALA A 146 -3.26 -18.67 15.47
N LEU A 147 -3.22 -18.55 14.14
CA LEU A 147 -4.43 -18.35 13.33
C LEU A 147 -5.38 -19.55 13.44
N HIS A 148 -4.90 -20.78 13.49
CA HIS A 148 -5.72 -21.96 13.77
C HIS A 148 -6.35 -21.91 15.16
N GLN A 149 -5.58 -21.49 16.16
CA GLN A 149 -6.09 -21.32 17.53
C GLN A 149 -7.18 -20.25 17.58
N LEU A 150 -6.96 -19.12 16.90
CA LEU A 150 -7.96 -18.06 16.77
C LEU A 150 -9.22 -18.56 16.05
N LYS A 151 -9.06 -19.28 14.93
CA LYS A 151 -10.19 -19.86 14.18
C LYS A 151 -11.05 -20.79 15.01
N ARG A 152 -10.43 -21.66 15.82
CA ARG A 152 -11.17 -22.52 16.75
C ARG A 152 -11.97 -21.71 17.78
N HIS A 153 -11.41 -20.61 18.26
CA HIS A 153 -12.06 -19.74 19.23
C HIS A 153 -13.24 -18.96 18.62
N VAL A 154 -13.07 -18.36 17.44
CA VAL A 154 -14.12 -17.52 16.83
C VAL A 154 -15.22 -18.34 16.16
N GLY A 155 -14.98 -19.61 15.85
CA GLY A 155 -15.97 -20.53 15.33
C GLY A 155 -16.09 -20.54 13.80
N ARG A 156 -17.10 -21.27 13.33
CA ARG A 156 -17.27 -21.62 11.91
C ARG A 156 -17.51 -20.42 11.00
N ASP A 157 -18.32 -19.47 11.46
CA ASP A 157 -18.83 -18.38 10.63
C ASP A 157 -17.92 -17.13 10.64
N ARG A 158 -16.77 -17.23 11.29
CA ARG A 158 -15.77 -16.18 11.38
C ARG A 158 -14.41 -16.68 10.93
N PHE A 159 -13.51 -15.74 10.63
CA PHE A 159 -12.20 -16.06 10.07
C PHE A 159 -11.07 -15.51 10.95
N ALA A 160 -9.91 -16.12 10.84
CA ALA A 160 -8.73 -15.67 11.58
C ALA A 160 -8.08 -14.44 10.92
N ILE A 161 -8.03 -14.40 9.59
CA ILE A 161 -7.38 -13.34 8.82
C ILE A 161 -8.20 -13.00 7.58
N PHE A 162 -8.18 -11.71 7.20
CA PHE A 162 -8.70 -11.26 5.91
C PHE A 162 -7.56 -10.89 4.97
N LEU A 163 -7.59 -11.49 3.79
CA LEU A 163 -6.64 -11.29 2.69
C LEU A 163 -7.47 -11.11 1.42
N PRO A 164 -7.75 -9.85 0.99
CA PRO A 164 -8.57 -9.61 -0.20
C PRO A 164 -8.00 -10.32 -1.43
N ILE A 165 -8.80 -11.15 -2.10
CA ILE A 165 -8.34 -11.94 -3.25
C ILE A 165 -8.09 -11.11 -4.51
N ASN A 166 -8.59 -9.89 -4.55
CA ASN A 166 -8.40 -8.94 -5.64
C ASN A 166 -7.18 -8.02 -5.44
N GLU A 167 -6.44 -8.17 -4.32
CA GLU A 167 -5.22 -7.43 -4.05
C GLU A 167 -3.98 -8.35 -4.05
N TYR A 168 -2.94 -7.93 -4.75
CA TYR A 168 -1.64 -8.62 -4.73
C TYR A 168 -0.73 -8.16 -3.58
N ALA A 169 -1.00 -6.98 -3.01
CA ALA A 169 -0.11 -6.36 -2.04
C ALA A 169 0.15 -7.20 -0.78
N PRO A 170 -0.83 -7.86 -0.14
CA PRO A 170 -0.57 -8.72 1.01
C PRO A 170 0.35 -9.90 0.68
N GLN A 171 0.16 -10.52 -0.48
CA GLN A 171 0.96 -11.66 -0.92
C GLN A 171 2.41 -11.24 -1.23
N VAL A 172 2.60 -10.11 -1.91
CA VAL A 172 3.93 -9.53 -2.18
C VAL A 172 4.62 -9.12 -0.88
N ALA A 173 3.89 -8.48 0.04
CA ALA A 173 4.43 -8.08 1.32
C ALA A 173 4.95 -9.27 2.14
N LEU A 174 4.22 -10.39 2.14
CA LEU A 174 4.68 -11.64 2.76
C LEU A 174 5.91 -12.21 2.05
N ALA A 175 5.95 -12.16 0.72
CA ALA A 175 7.11 -12.63 -0.05
C ALA A 175 8.38 -11.83 0.27
N LEU A 176 8.24 -10.53 0.53
CA LEU A 176 9.35 -9.66 0.89
C LEU A 176 9.87 -9.85 2.34
N GLN A 177 9.18 -10.62 3.18
CA GLN A 177 9.65 -10.95 4.53
C GLN A 177 10.72 -12.04 4.54
N GLN A 178 11.09 -12.59 3.39
CA GLN A 178 12.11 -13.62 3.31
C GLN A 178 13.51 -13.03 3.36
N PRO A 179 14.46 -13.69 4.07
CA PRO A 179 15.84 -13.21 4.15
C PRO A 179 16.60 -13.46 2.83
N GLY A 180 17.66 -12.68 2.63
CA GLY A 180 18.62 -12.88 1.55
C GLY A 180 18.19 -12.31 0.20
N ASP A 181 18.87 -12.75 -0.85
CA ASP A 181 18.73 -12.26 -2.23
C ASP A 181 17.55 -12.88 -2.99
N GLU A 182 16.53 -13.32 -2.27
CA GLU A 182 15.31 -13.89 -2.88
C GLU A 182 14.46 -12.78 -3.51
N SER A 183 15.00 -12.17 -4.54
CA SER A 183 14.35 -11.06 -5.25
C SER A 183 13.08 -11.52 -5.96
N LEU A 184 12.06 -10.65 -5.96
CA LEU A 184 10.85 -10.82 -6.77
C LEU A 184 11.15 -10.66 -8.28
N LEU A 185 12.26 -10.04 -8.61
CA LEU A 185 12.69 -9.76 -9.97
C LEU A 185 14.07 -10.40 -10.23
N ARG A 186 14.35 -10.71 -11.48
CA ARG A 186 15.65 -11.23 -11.96
C ARG A 186 16.12 -10.48 -13.19
N ASP A 187 17.38 -10.70 -13.56
CA ASP A 187 18.01 -10.10 -14.74
C ASP A 187 17.91 -8.56 -14.77
N GLY A 188 18.30 -7.93 -13.66
CA GLY A 188 18.26 -6.46 -13.54
C GLY A 188 16.85 -5.88 -13.50
N GLY A 189 15.86 -6.64 -13.02
CA GLY A 189 14.47 -6.20 -12.92
C GLY A 189 13.64 -6.44 -14.19
N ARG A 190 14.23 -7.06 -15.23
CA ARG A 190 13.52 -7.27 -16.53
C ARG A 190 12.47 -8.37 -16.49
N TYR A 191 12.59 -9.31 -15.56
CA TYR A 191 11.69 -10.45 -15.46
C TYR A 191 11.29 -10.73 -14.02
N GLY A 192 10.06 -11.23 -13.85
CA GLY A 192 9.62 -11.74 -12.55
C GLY A 192 10.35 -13.04 -12.18
N ASN A 193 10.69 -13.19 -10.90
CA ASN A 193 11.30 -14.40 -10.33
C ASN A 193 10.28 -15.27 -9.56
N PHE A 194 9.06 -15.35 -10.08
CA PHE A 194 7.93 -15.97 -9.37
C PHE A 194 7.99 -17.51 -9.34
N ARG A 195 8.96 -18.12 -10.03
CA ARG A 195 9.27 -19.55 -9.93
C ARG A 195 10.41 -19.84 -8.96
N GLY A 196 11.04 -18.82 -8.43
CA GLY A 196 12.10 -18.95 -7.43
C GLY A 196 11.60 -19.61 -6.14
N PRO A 197 12.50 -20.25 -5.37
CA PRO A 197 12.12 -20.98 -4.16
C PRO A 197 11.49 -20.07 -3.11
N GLY A 198 11.98 -18.83 -2.95
CA GLY A 198 11.45 -17.86 -1.98
C GLY A 198 10.02 -17.44 -2.30
N PHE A 199 9.75 -17.04 -3.53
CA PHE A 199 8.39 -16.70 -3.94
C PHE A 199 7.45 -17.90 -3.82
N THR A 200 7.90 -19.08 -4.25
CA THR A 200 7.11 -20.31 -4.14
C THR A 200 6.76 -20.63 -2.69
N ARG A 201 7.70 -20.46 -1.76
CA ARG A 201 7.49 -20.67 -0.33
C ARG A 201 6.47 -19.68 0.24
N ALA A 202 6.60 -18.40 -0.09
CA ALA A 202 5.66 -17.35 0.33
C ALA A 202 4.25 -17.57 -0.27
N TRP A 203 4.19 -17.97 -1.53
CA TRP A 203 2.92 -18.29 -2.20
C TRP A 203 2.20 -19.47 -1.54
N ARG A 204 2.93 -20.50 -1.18
CA ARG A 204 2.36 -21.65 -0.45
C ARG A 204 1.83 -21.25 0.91
N PHE A 205 2.56 -20.40 1.64
CA PHE A 205 2.11 -19.86 2.91
C PHE A 205 0.83 -19.03 2.75
N TYR A 206 0.81 -18.08 1.83
CA TYR A 206 -0.37 -17.27 1.52
C TYR A 206 -1.57 -18.13 1.14
N ARG A 207 -1.40 -19.05 0.21
CA ARG A 207 -2.46 -19.94 -0.27
C ARG A 207 -3.00 -20.84 0.84
N SER A 208 -2.17 -21.30 1.73
CA SER A 208 -2.56 -22.16 2.86
C SER A 208 -3.60 -21.52 3.77
N MET A 209 -3.64 -20.19 3.86
CA MET A 209 -4.65 -19.47 4.64
C MET A 209 -6.08 -19.73 4.13
N PHE A 210 -6.23 -19.82 2.82
CA PHE A 210 -7.51 -20.14 2.17
C PHE A 210 -7.82 -21.63 2.22
N GLU A 211 -6.86 -22.48 1.89
CA GLU A 211 -7.01 -23.94 1.88
C GLU A 211 -7.38 -24.48 3.27
N GLN A 212 -6.87 -23.85 4.32
CA GLN A 212 -7.15 -24.23 5.71
C GLN A 212 -8.31 -23.44 6.33
N GLN A 213 -9.07 -22.70 5.50
CA GLN A 213 -10.24 -21.93 5.92
C GLN A 213 -9.94 -20.89 7.02
N LEU A 214 -8.73 -20.39 7.07
CA LEU A 214 -8.32 -19.30 7.98
C LEU A 214 -8.73 -17.93 7.43
N ALA A 215 -8.78 -17.79 6.11
CA ALA A 215 -9.20 -16.60 5.39
C ALA A 215 -10.42 -16.89 4.50
N PRO A 216 -11.40 -15.95 4.40
CA PRO A 216 -12.49 -16.08 3.46
C PRO A 216 -12.00 -15.83 2.02
N PRO A 217 -12.47 -16.59 1.02
CA PRO A 217 -12.14 -16.35 -0.39
C PRO A 217 -12.98 -15.17 -0.94
N ALA A 218 -12.80 -14.00 -0.38
CA ALA A 218 -13.57 -12.80 -0.69
C ALA A 218 -12.67 -11.63 -1.11
N SER A 219 -13.19 -10.80 -2.00
CA SER A 219 -12.58 -9.52 -2.36
C SER A 219 -12.92 -8.43 -1.33
N ASP A 220 -12.20 -7.31 -1.37
CA ASP A 220 -12.52 -6.15 -0.55
C ASP A 220 -13.88 -5.53 -0.90
N SER A 221 -14.32 -5.63 -2.15
CA SER A 221 -15.63 -5.17 -2.59
C SER A 221 -16.80 -6.03 -2.08
N GLU A 222 -16.54 -7.27 -1.72
CA GLU A 222 -17.54 -8.17 -1.11
C GLU A 222 -17.71 -7.93 0.39
N ILE A 223 -16.74 -7.25 1.01
CA ILE A 223 -16.84 -6.80 2.40
C ILE A 223 -17.38 -5.36 2.40
N VAL A 224 -18.68 -5.22 2.56
CA VAL A 224 -19.39 -3.94 2.41
C VAL A 224 -18.87 -2.85 3.34
N ASN A 225 -18.46 -3.22 4.56
CA ASN A 225 -17.85 -2.31 5.53
C ASN A 225 -16.75 -3.03 6.30
N LEU A 226 -15.52 -2.87 5.83
CA LEU A 226 -14.33 -3.50 6.41
C LEU A 226 -14.19 -3.24 7.92
N TRP A 227 -14.40 -1.99 8.34
CA TRP A 227 -14.20 -1.59 9.73
C TRP A 227 -15.27 -2.14 10.65
N ASP A 228 -16.53 -2.16 10.22
CA ASP A 228 -17.61 -2.78 10.97
C ASP A 228 -17.41 -4.30 11.07
N GLU A 229 -16.99 -4.96 10.00
CA GLU A 229 -16.71 -6.39 10.00
C GLU A 229 -15.53 -6.73 10.91
N PHE A 230 -14.48 -5.93 10.89
CA PHE A 230 -13.37 -6.07 11.86
C PHE A 230 -13.85 -5.84 13.29
N GLY A 231 -14.65 -4.81 13.52
CA GLY A 231 -15.23 -4.48 14.83
C GLY A 231 -16.14 -5.60 15.37
N ARG A 232 -16.90 -6.26 14.51
CA ARG A 232 -17.75 -7.41 14.88
C ARG A 232 -16.98 -8.73 15.01
N GLY A 233 -15.69 -8.75 14.66
CA GLY A 233 -14.84 -9.93 14.74
C GLY A 233 -15.08 -10.94 13.61
N TYR A 234 -15.58 -10.51 12.45
CA TYR A 234 -15.71 -11.38 11.28
C TYR A 234 -14.36 -11.95 10.85
N PHE A 235 -13.30 -11.17 11.03
CA PHE A 235 -11.91 -11.61 10.94
C PHE A 235 -11.08 -10.98 12.06
N GLY A 236 -10.08 -11.71 12.55
CA GLY A 236 -9.26 -11.27 13.68
C GLY A 236 -7.99 -10.55 13.31
N CYS A 237 -7.50 -10.72 12.06
CA CYS A 237 -6.33 -10.05 11.51
C CYS A 237 -6.61 -9.49 10.12
N TYR A 238 -5.87 -8.45 9.77
CA TYR A 238 -5.93 -7.81 8.46
C TYR A 238 -4.57 -7.24 8.09
N ILE A 239 -4.08 -7.57 6.90
CA ILE A 239 -2.85 -6.98 6.36
C ILE A 239 -3.21 -5.76 5.54
N SER A 240 -2.76 -4.60 5.99
CA SER A 240 -2.97 -3.33 5.30
C SER A 240 -1.85 -2.35 5.60
N GLY A 241 -2.02 -1.08 5.25
CA GLY A 241 -1.01 -0.05 5.43
C GLY A 241 -1.31 0.92 6.57
N PRO A 242 -0.34 1.76 6.94
CA PRO A 242 -0.46 2.71 8.05
C PRO A 242 -1.63 3.70 7.93
N TRP A 243 -2.10 3.99 6.73
CA TRP A 243 -3.30 4.84 6.52
C TRP A 243 -4.54 4.31 7.24
N GLN A 244 -4.63 3.00 7.44
CA GLN A 244 -5.74 2.37 8.15
C GLN A 244 -5.78 2.73 9.64
N ILE A 245 -4.68 3.15 10.23
CA ILE A 245 -4.66 3.60 11.65
C ILE A 245 -5.64 4.77 11.84
N GLY A 246 -5.59 5.76 10.96
CA GLY A 246 -6.52 6.88 10.97
C GLY A 246 -7.97 6.45 10.72
N GLU A 247 -8.18 5.52 9.78
CA GLU A 247 -9.52 4.98 9.50
C GLU A 247 -10.09 4.22 10.69
N PHE A 248 -9.32 3.34 11.32
CA PHE A 248 -9.74 2.60 12.52
C PHE A 248 -10.06 3.53 13.68
N ARG A 249 -9.25 4.57 13.88
CA ARG A 249 -9.50 5.59 14.91
C ARG A 249 -10.80 6.37 14.69
N ARG A 250 -11.13 6.68 13.44
CA ARG A 250 -12.35 7.44 13.12
C ARG A 250 -13.61 6.58 13.05
N ARG A 251 -13.49 5.34 12.57
CA ARG A 251 -14.65 4.51 12.20
C ARG A 251 -15.04 3.50 13.25
N LEU A 252 -14.10 3.00 14.05
CA LEU A 252 -14.44 2.11 15.15
C LEU A 252 -14.99 2.89 16.36
N PRO A 253 -15.99 2.35 17.05
CA PRO A 253 -16.51 2.96 18.28
C PRO A 253 -15.43 3.16 19.34
N ALA A 254 -15.60 4.15 20.21
CA ALA A 254 -14.64 4.45 21.28
C ALA A 254 -14.33 3.22 22.16
N ALA A 255 -15.32 2.39 22.45
CA ALA A 255 -15.16 1.14 23.21
C ALA A 255 -14.27 0.11 22.52
N MET A 256 -14.07 0.20 21.19
CA MET A 256 -13.25 -0.73 20.41
C MET A 256 -11.81 -0.24 20.23
N GLN A 257 -11.47 0.98 20.62
CA GLN A 257 -10.15 1.56 20.37
C GLN A 257 -9.02 0.85 21.12
N SER A 258 -9.30 0.24 22.26
CA SER A 258 -8.34 -0.59 23.00
C SER A 258 -8.30 -2.05 22.53
N ALA A 259 -9.25 -2.48 21.71
CA ALA A 259 -9.41 -3.86 21.29
C ALA A 259 -8.53 -4.25 20.08
N TRP A 260 -7.87 -3.32 19.44
CA TRP A 260 -7.01 -3.57 18.28
C TRP A 260 -5.61 -2.98 18.44
N ALA A 261 -4.68 -3.51 17.68
CA ALA A 261 -3.32 -2.99 17.59
C ALA A 261 -2.71 -3.38 16.24
N THR A 262 -1.50 -2.92 16.00
CA THR A 262 -0.67 -3.31 14.86
C THR A 262 0.52 -4.13 15.30
N ALA A 263 1.01 -4.97 14.40
CA ALA A 263 2.22 -5.76 14.58
C ALA A 263 3.00 -5.83 13.26
N PRO A 264 4.31 -6.08 13.28
CA PRO A 264 5.07 -6.42 12.08
C PRO A 264 4.49 -7.65 11.38
N LEU A 265 4.67 -7.73 10.06
CA LEU A 265 4.35 -8.95 9.32
C LEU A 265 5.30 -10.08 9.73
N PRO A 266 4.80 -11.31 9.88
CA PRO A 266 5.65 -12.46 10.16
C PRO A 266 6.51 -12.82 8.95
N GLY A 267 7.70 -13.35 9.22
CA GLY A 267 8.62 -13.90 8.24
C GLY A 267 8.77 -15.41 8.38
N PRO A 268 9.46 -16.06 7.43
CA PRO A 268 9.66 -17.52 7.50
C PRO A 268 10.51 -17.94 8.71
N ASN A 269 11.40 -17.09 9.18
CA ASN A 269 12.35 -17.37 10.26
C ASN A 269 12.19 -16.43 11.48
N GLY A 270 11.23 -15.52 11.44
CA GLY A 270 11.02 -14.53 12.50
C GLY A 270 11.59 -13.17 12.21
#